data_c669b859ef1db48aad57bab1fb62f987
#
_entry.id   c669b859ef1db48aad57bab1fb62f987
#
_cell.length_a   1.000
_cell.length_b   1.000
_cell.length_c   1.000
_cell.angle_alpha   90.00
_cell.angle_beta   90.00
_cell.angle_gamma   90.00
#
_symmetry.space_group_name_H-M   'P 1'
#
loop_
_entity.id
_entity.type
_entity.pdbx_description
1 polymer ?
#
loop_
_entity_poly.entity_id
_entity_poly.type
_entity_poly.pdbx_seq_one_letter_code
_entity_poly.pdbx_strand_id
1 'polypeptide(L)'
;MSLIICYTGSNGSVIIGDKRRIGFFGNEKKRELLEEELYSGSIKTQEALLKRAEELGITLKITDDAEKVREIGDVITGEVKTTTPFETKRKRIYATTGSYSLVELSGSTIKNMEGGTTSIVVFGNKYTKEIANKAIQDNWKKKVSLKDVGEIFEKAMDEVSRQTPSVSPNYDLIIKHPSLNKKQARELLRTTILQDVKELEKWREELKEQMIKAAKGIEMSNKILDNGVVGKVSKAEGHQVEIILAEGVEALDLEWNLQAEAGEVVAMEVDEPDKISIGDMAVIKDENLCIMPSQCGLKCEVILCKTDK
;
A
#
# COMPACT_ATOMS: atom_id res chain seq x y z
N MET A 1 -9.93 -12.64 -3.74
CA MET A 1 -10.67 -12.70 -2.46
C MET A 1 -9.93 -13.65 -1.54
N SER A 2 -9.99 -13.49 -0.19
CA SER A 2 -9.16 -14.23 0.76
C SER A 2 -9.97 -15.28 1.49
N LEU A 3 -9.34 -16.39 1.92
CA LEU A 3 -9.91 -17.32 2.88
C LEU A 3 -9.25 -17.12 4.25
N ILE A 4 -10.07 -16.81 5.27
CA ILE A 4 -9.63 -16.72 6.66
C ILE A 4 -10.61 -17.53 7.50
N ILE A 5 -10.10 -18.38 8.39
CA ILE A 5 -10.89 -19.18 9.32
C ILE A 5 -10.43 -18.86 10.73
N CYS A 6 -11.35 -18.51 11.60
CA CYS A 6 -11.06 -18.16 12.99
C CYS A 6 -11.96 -18.94 13.94
N TYR A 7 -11.36 -19.58 14.94
CA TYR A 7 -12.04 -20.18 16.08
C TYR A 7 -11.81 -19.35 17.35
N THR A 8 -12.85 -19.22 18.13
CA THR A 8 -12.80 -18.68 19.50
C THR A 8 -13.54 -19.60 20.44
N GLY A 9 -12.92 -19.97 21.54
CA GLY A 9 -13.50 -20.80 22.59
C GLY A 9 -13.01 -20.44 23.98
N SER A 10 -13.52 -21.11 25.01
CA SER A 10 -13.15 -20.87 26.42
C SER A 10 -11.67 -21.16 26.73
N ASN A 11 -11.00 -21.92 25.88
CA ASN A 11 -9.62 -22.35 26.03
C ASN A 11 -8.61 -21.52 25.18
N GLY A 12 -9.09 -20.58 24.35
CA GLY A 12 -8.28 -19.73 23.50
C GLY A 12 -8.88 -19.48 22.12
N SER A 13 -8.05 -19.04 21.21
CA SER A 13 -8.43 -18.75 19.84
C SER A 13 -7.37 -19.23 18.84
N VAL A 14 -7.82 -19.57 17.63
CA VAL A 14 -7.00 -20.03 16.50
C VAL A 14 -7.46 -19.28 15.26
N ILE A 15 -6.53 -18.77 14.48
CA ILE A 15 -6.82 -18.16 13.18
C ILE A 15 -5.84 -18.67 12.13
N ILE A 16 -6.36 -18.92 10.93
CA ILE A 16 -5.57 -19.25 9.74
C ILE A 16 -6.00 -18.36 8.59
N GLY A 17 -5.05 -17.93 7.78
CA GLY A 17 -5.32 -17.11 6.60
C GLY A 17 -4.41 -17.46 5.43
N ASP A 18 -4.96 -17.57 4.23
CA ASP A 18 -4.19 -17.81 3.01
C ASP A 18 -3.37 -16.57 2.62
N LYS A 19 -2.28 -16.78 1.86
CA LYS A 19 -1.34 -15.71 1.47
C LYS A 19 -1.56 -15.18 0.06
N ARG A 20 -2.55 -15.68 -0.70
CA ARG A 20 -2.75 -15.31 -2.11
C ARG A 20 -3.32 -13.92 -2.28
N ARG A 21 -2.68 -13.15 -3.15
CA ARG A 21 -3.20 -11.90 -3.70
C ARG A 21 -3.25 -12.02 -5.23
N ILE A 22 -4.38 -11.64 -5.82
CA ILE A 22 -4.56 -11.61 -7.27
C ILE A 22 -4.94 -10.18 -7.66
N GLY A 23 -4.12 -9.56 -8.48
CA GLY A 23 -4.41 -8.30 -9.16
C GLY A 23 -4.89 -8.57 -10.58
N PHE A 24 -5.98 -7.95 -10.99
CA PHE A 24 -6.58 -8.04 -12.31
C PHE A 24 -6.42 -6.69 -13.01
N PHE A 25 -5.79 -6.65 -14.20
CA PHE A 25 -5.53 -5.42 -14.95
C PHE A 25 -6.07 -5.55 -16.37
N GLY A 26 -6.79 -4.53 -16.85
CA GLY A 26 -7.40 -4.50 -18.18
C GLY A 26 -8.82 -3.96 -18.17
N ASN A 27 -9.62 -4.28 -19.18
CA ASN A 27 -10.99 -3.82 -19.32
C ASN A 27 -11.88 -4.25 -18.14
N GLU A 28 -12.65 -3.32 -17.57
CA GLU A 28 -13.44 -3.51 -16.37
C GLU A 28 -14.44 -4.68 -16.47
N LYS A 29 -15.25 -4.70 -17.54
CA LYS A 29 -16.25 -5.76 -17.73
C LYS A 29 -15.64 -7.16 -17.85
N LYS A 30 -14.47 -7.25 -18.51
CA LYS A 30 -13.75 -8.51 -18.68
C LYS A 30 -13.09 -8.96 -17.37
N ARG A 31 -12.63 -8.01 -16.55
CA ARG A 31 -12.13 -8.31 -15.20
C ARG A 31 -13.23 -8.87 -14.33
N GLU A 32 -14.39 -8.21 -14.29
CA GLU A 32 -15.56 -8.66 -13.52
C GLU A 32 -15.98 -10.07 -13.92
N LEU A 33 -16.03 -10.37 -15.23
CA LEU A 33 -16.35 -11.70 -15.72
C LEU A 33 -15.33 -12.75 -15.24
N LEU A 34 -14.03 -12.47 -15.34
CA LEU A 34 -12.98 -13.38 -14.88
C LEU A 34 -13.04 -13.60 -13.36
N GLU A 35 -13.30 -12.56 -12.60
CA GLU A 35 -13.48 -12.63 -11.15
C GLU A 35 -14.71 -13.48 -10.77
N GLU A 36 -15.83 -13.33 -11.48
CA GLU A 36 -17.02 -14.12 -11.25
C GLU A 36 -16.78 -15.61 -11.56
N GLU A 37 -16.17 -15.93 -12.70
CA GLU A 37 -15.79 -17.29 -13.07
C GLU A 37 -14.83 -17.92 -12.04
N LEU A 38 -13.86 -17.16 -11.53
CA LEU A 38 -12.92 -17.62 -10.50
C LEU A 38 -13.62 -17.86 -9.16
N TYR A 39 -14.45 -16.93 -8.71
CA TYR A 39 -15.05 -16.97 -7.37
C TYR A 39 -16.31 -17.82 -7.28
N SER A 40 -16.93 -18.18 -8.41
CA SER A 40 -17.96 -19.22 -8.48
C SER A 40 -17.38 -20.63 -8.40
N GLY A 41 -16.06 -20.79 -8.57
CA GLY A 41 -15.38 -22.07 -8.63
C GLY A 41 -15.45 -22.76 -9.99
N SER A 42 -15.78 -22.03 -11.06
CA SER A 42 -15.74 -22.54 -12.44
C SER A 42 -14.31 -22.80 -12.89
N ILE A 43 -13.36 -22.01 -12.43
CA ILE A 43 -11.93 -22.16 -12.69
C ILE A 43 -11.28 -22.93 -11.55
N LYS A 44 -10.71 -24.11 -11.83
CA LYS A 44 -10.19 -25.04 -10.83
C LYS A 44 -8.68 -25.02 -10.65
N THR A 45 -7.92 -24.63 -11.67
CA THR A 45 -6.46 -24.65 -11.64
C THR A 45 -5.87 -23.29 -12.02
N GLN A 46 -4.63 -23.06 -11.64
CA GLN A 46 -3.93 -21.82 -11.97
C GLN A 46 -3.66 -21.71 -13.48
N GLU A 47 -3.38 -22.81 -14.14
CA GLU A 47 -3.19 -22.87 -15.60
C GLU A 47 -4.47 -22.45 -16.33
N ALA A 48 -5.63 -22.97 -15.87
CA ALA A 48 -6.93 -22.59 -16.44
C ALA A 48 -7.24 -21.09 -16.21
N LEU A 49 -6.85 -20.55 -15.06
CA LEU A 49 -7.00 -19.12 -14.74
C LEU A 49 -6.14 -18.25 -15.67
N LEU A 50 -4.87 -18.60 -15.87
CA LEU A 50 -3.95 -17.86 -16.74
C LEU A 50 -4.42 -17.90 -18.19
N LYS A 51 -4.81 -19.08 -18.68
CA LYS A 51 -5.34 -19.25 -20.04
C LYS A 51 -6.61 -18.40 -20.25
N ARG A 52 -7.54 -18.43 -19.29
CA ARG A 52 -8.77 -17.66 -19.37
C ARG A 52 -8.53 -16.15 -19.33
N ALA A 53 -7.56 -15.71 -18.54
CA ALA A 53 -7.13 -14.32 -18.52
C ALA A 53 -6.57 -13.86 -19.86
N GLU A 54 -5.73 -14.69 -20.51
CA GLU A 54 -5.19 -14.42 -21.84
C GLU A 54 -6.30 -14.31 -22.89
N GLU A 55 -7.26 -15.24 -22.92
CA GLU A 55 -8.43 -15.21 -23.82
C GLU A 55 -9.25 -13.90 -23.67
N LEU A 56 -9.33 -13.36 -22.46
CA LEU A 56 -10.03 -12.12 -22.17
C LEU A 56 -9.16 -10.86 -22.37
N GLY A 57 -7.86 -11.02 -22.59
CA GLY A 57 -6.90 -9.91 -22.64
C GLY A 57 -6.73 -9.22 -21.28
N ILE A 58 -6.78 -9.99 -20.20
CA ILE A 58 -6.56 -9.54 -18.82
C ILE A 58 -5.17 -9.91 -18.35
N THR A 59 -4.43 -8.96 -17.81
CA THR A 59 -3.16 -9.23 -17.15
C THR A 59 -3.39 -9.57 -15.69
N LEU A 60 -2.81 -10.67 -15.22
CA LEU A 60 -2.87 -11.10 -13.82
C LEU A 60 -1.52 -10.90 -13.13
N LYS A 61 -1.59 -10.40 -11.89
CA LYS A 61 -0.45 -10.43 -10.95
C LYS A 61 -0.84 -11.29 -9.76
N ILE A 62 -0.26 -12.47 -9.65
CA ILE A 62 -0.51 -13.41 -8.55
C ILE A 62 0.72 -13.42 -7.66
N THR A 63 0.52 -13.20 -6.35
CA THR A 63 1.56 -13.33 -5.31
C THR A 63 1.01 -14.11 -4.13
N ASP A 64 1.90 -14.81 -3.40
CA ASP A 64 1.58 -15.60 -2.21
C ASP A 64 2.36 -15.07 -0.99
N ASP A 65 2.36 -13.75 -0.83
CA ASP A 65 3.10 -12.97 0.19
C ASP A 65 2.18 -12.11 1.08
N ALA A 66 0.86 -12.20 0.91
CA ALA A 66 -0.07 -11.38 1.67
C ALA A 66 -0.16 -11.82 3.13
N GLU A 67 0.07 -10.89 4.04
CA GLU A 67 -0.22 -11.05 5.46
C GLU A 67 -1.68 -10.66 5.72
N LYS A 68 -2.53 -11.66 5.97
CA LYS A 68 -3.97 -11.49 6.18
C LYS A 68 -4.40 -11.71 7.61
N VAL A 69 -3.55 -12.37 8.40
CA VAL A 69 -3.76 -12.65 9.82
C VAL A 69 -2.52 -12.23 10.59
N ARG A 70 -2.70 -11.65 11.75
CA ARG A 70 -1.61 -11.17 12.61
C ARG A 70 -2.01 -11.18 14.08
N GLU A 71 -1.03 -10.99 14.95
CA GLU A 71 -1.23 -10.82 16.39
C GLU A 71 -1.14 -9.34 16.78
N ILE A 72 -1.96 -8.95 17.74
CA ILE A 72 -1.87 -7.67 18.45
C ILE A 72 -1.91 -7.98 19.94
N GLY A 73 -0.75 -8.19 20.54
CA GLY A 73 -0.63 -8.69 21.91
C GLY A 73 -1.32 -10.05 22.08
N ASP A 74 -2.33 -10.11 22.95
CA ASP A 74 -3.12 -11.31 23.23
C ASP A 74 -4.37 -11.46 22.34
N VAL A 75 -4.51 -10.62 21.32
CA VAL A 75 -5.57 -10.68 20.33
C VAL A 75 -5.02 -11.17 19.00
N ILE A 76 -5.71 -12.09 18.36
CA ILE A 76 -5.46 -12.47 16.96
C ILE A 76 -6.45 -11.73 16.08
N THR A 77 -6.02 -11.28 14.91
CA THR A 77 -6.86 -10.56 13.95
C THR A 77 -6.64 -11.03 12.53
N GLY A 78 -7.71 -10.97 11.74
CA GLY A 78 -7.67 -11.25 10.32
C GLY A 78 -8.47 -10.23 9.53
N GLU A 79 -7.98 -9.82 8.35
CA GLU A 79 -8.61 -8.83 7.49
C GLU A 79 -8.88 -9.36 6.09
N VAL A 80 -10.11 -9.16 5.61
CA VAL A 80 -10.42 -9.18 4.19
C VAL A 80 -10.72 -7.77 3.71
N LYS A 81 -10.13 -7.40 2.57
CA LYS A 81 -10.22 -6.06 2.00
C LYS A 81 -10.76 -6.10 0.57
N THR A 82 -11.70 -5.21 0.27
CA THR A 82 -12.19 -4.96 -1.08
C THR A 82 -11.98 -3.47 -1.40
N THR A 83 -11.26 -3.19 -2.47
CA THR A 83 -10.98 -1.81 -2.92
C THR A 83 -11.69 -1.56 -4.23
N THR A 84 -12.46 -0.49 -4.29
CA THR A 84 -13.04 0.08 -5.49
C THR A 84 -12.36 1.43 -5.76
N PRO A 85 -12.55 2.07 -6.94
CA PRO A 85 -12.02 3.42 -7.20
C PRO A 85 -12.44 4.47 -6.17
N PHE A 86 -13.59 4.27 -5.52
CA PHE A 86 -14.18 5.27 -4.62
C PHE A 86 -14.06 4.92 -3.13
N GLU A 87 -13.88 3.64 -2.80
CA GLU A 87 -13.96 3.18 -1.42
C GLU A 87 -13.11 1.94 -1.17
N THR A 88 -12.53 1.86 0.02
CA THR A 88 -11.92 0.64 0.54
C THR A 88 -12.75 0.13 1.70
N LYS A 89 -13.43 -1.00 1.50
CA LYS A 89 -14.16 -1.73 2.55
C LYS A 89 -13.25 -2.78 3.17
N ARG A 90 -13.27 -2.86 4.50
CA ARG A 90 -12.52 -3.86 5.27
C ARG A 90 -13.48 -4.60 6.20
N LYS A 91 -13.29 -5.92 6.28
CA LYS A 91 -13.92 -6.78 7.29
C LYS A 91 -12.82 -7.38 8.13
N ARG A 92 -12.80 -7.06 9.43
CA ARG A 92 -11.83 -7.59 10.38
C ARG A 92 -12.52 -8.49 11.39
N ILE A 93 -11.85 -9.58 11.74
CA ILE A 93 -12.15 -10.35 12.93
C ILE A 93 -11.05 -10.11 13.96
N TYR A 94 -11.44 -9.87 15.19
CA TYR A 94 -10.56 -9.84 16.36
C TYR A 94 -11.03 -10.90 17.31
N ALA A 95 -10.11 -11.74 17.79
CA ALA A 95 -10.45 -12.83 18.69
C ALA A 95 -9.40 -13.00 19.79
N THR A 96 -9.87 -13.40 20.96
CA THR A 96 -9.08 -13.81 22.11
C THR A 96 -9.81 -14.92 22.86
N THR A 97 -9.33 -15.36 24.02
CA THR A 97 -9.99 -16.40 24.81
C THR A 97 -11.44 -16.02 25.13
N GLY A 98 -12.39 -16.82 24.69
CA GLY A 98 -13.82 -16.71 25.01
C GLY A 98 -14.54 -15.46 24.48
N SER A 99 -13.93 -14.72 23.55
CA SER A 99 -14.60 -13.54 22.98
C SER A 99 -14.04 -13.20 21.59
N TYR A 100 -14.92 -12.76 20.68
CA TYR A 100 -14.53 -12.21 19.38
C TYR A 100 -15.37 -11.00 19.00
N SER A 101 -14.88 -10.20 18.05
CA SER A 101 -15.61 -9.10 17.42
C SER A 101 -15.37 -9.10 15.92
N LEU A 102 -16.45 -8.89 15.15
CA LEU A 102 -16.42 -8.62 13.72
C LEU A 102 -16.58 -7.13 13.53
N VAL A 103 -15.68 -6.52 12.80
CA VAL A 103 -15.66 -5.06 12.55
C VAL A 103 -15.67 -4.79 11.05
N GLU A 104 -16.66 -4.04 10.61
CA GLU A 104 -16.72 -3.55 9.23
C GLU A 104 -16.28 -2.09 9.19
N LEU A 105 -15.32 -1.79 8.29
CA LEU A 105 -14.80 -0.44 8.11
C LEU A 105 -15.01 0.01 6.66
N SER A 106 -15.34 1.30 6.52
CA SER A 106 -15.21 2.05 5.28
C SER A 106 -14.03 3.00 5.44
N GLY A 107 -12.99 2.81 4.65
CA GLY A 107 -11.72 3.48 4.89
C GLY A 107 -11.11 3.09 6.24
N SER A 108 -11.06 4.02 7.19
CA SER A 108 -10.69 3.85 8.60
C SER A 108 -11.88 4.04 9.56
N THR A 109 -13.09 4.28 9.06
CA THR A 109 -14.27 4.52 9.90
C THR A 109 -15.01 3.21 10.17
N ILE A 110 -15.27 2.89 11.44
CA ILE A 110 -16.10 1.76 11.83
C ILE A 110 -17.56 2.02 11.41
N LYS A 111 -18.13 1.12 10.62
CA LYS A 111 -19.53 1.16 10.18
C LYS A 111 -20.41 0.20 10.97
N ASN A 112 -19.87 -0.99 11.29
CA ASN A 112 -20.57 -1.99 12.08
C ASN A 112 -19.59 -2.74 12.98
N MET A 113 -20.05 -3.17 14.14
CA MET A 113 -19.30 -4.00 15.07
C MET A 113 -20.26 -4.97 15.75
N GLU A 114 -20.00 -6.25 15.55
CA GLU A 114 -20.73 -7.37 16.16
C GLU A 114 -19.76 -8.25 16.93
N GLY A 115 -20.24 -8.93 17.97
CA GLY A 115 -19.38 -9.78 18.79
C GLY A 115 -20.09 -10.97 19.39
N GLY A 116 -19.29 -11.93 19.84
CA GLY A 116 -19.77 -13.15 20.47
C GLY A 116 -18.74 -13.78 21.40
N THR A 117 -19.06 -14.99 21.90
CA THR A 117 -18.22 -15.67 22.90
C THR A 117 -17.51 -16.90 22.34
N THR A 118 -18.20 -17.74 21.61
CA THR A 118 -17.64 -18.97 21.03
C THR A 118 -18.19 -19.16 19.63
N SER A 119 -17.32 -19.32 18.65
CA SER A 119 -17.71 -19.47 17.24
C SER A 119 -16.57 -19.95 16.38
N ILE A 120 -16.93 -20.47 15.21
CA ILE A 120 -16.05 -20.56 14.05
C ILE A 120 -16.56 -19.56 13.01
N VAL A 121 -15.70 -18.66 12.59
CA VAL A 121 -16.01 -17.64 11.57
C VAL A 121 -15.15 -17.90 10.34
N VAL A 122 -15.79 -17.95 9.17
CA VAL A 122 -15.11 -18.17 7.89
C VAL A 122 -15.34 -16.97 6.98
N PHE A 123 -14.26 -16.25 6.62
CA PHE A 123 -14.26 -15.25 5.57
C PHE A 123 -13.82 -15.87 4.25
N GLY A 124 -14.55 -15.59 3.19
CA GLY A 124 -14.28 -16.11 1.86
C GLY A 124 -15.45 -15.82 0.92
N ASN A 125 -15.33 -16.20 -0.35
CA ASN A 125 -16.48 -16.25 -1.25
C ASN A 125 -17.39 -17.45 -0.92
N LYS A 126 -18.54 -17.54 -1.55
CA LYS A 126 -19.51 -18.61 -1.28
C LYS A 126 -18.90 -19.99 -1.49
N TYR A 127 -18.22 -20.20 -2.60
CA TYR A 127 -17.61 -21.47 -2.98
C TYR A 127 -16.54 -21.93 -1.98
N THR A 128 -15.58 -21.05 -1.63
CA THR A 128 -14.51 -21.37 -0.67
C THR A 128 -15.05 -21.64 0.74
N LYS A 129 -16.10 -20.91 1.16
CA LYS A 129 -16.78 -21.14 2.45
C LYS A 129 -17.46 -22.50 2.51
N GLU A 130 -18.13 -22.92 1.45
CA GLU A 130 -18.81 -24.23 1.38
C GLU A 130 -17.81 -25.37 1.56
N ILE A 131 -16.68 -25.33 0.84
CA ILE A 131 -15.61 -26.33 0.96
C ILE A 131 -15.00 -26.31 2.37
N ALA A 132 -14.61 -25.12 2.85
CA ALA A 132 -13.98 -24.98 4.16
C ALA A 132 -14.92 -25.47 5.29
N ASN A 133 -16.18 -25.07 5.28
CA ASN A 133 -17.16 -25.50 6.27
C ASN A 133 -17.37 -27.03 6.25
N LYS A 134 -17.44 -27.64 5.06
CA LYS A 134 -17.54 -29.09 4.91
C LYS A 134 -16.28 -29.76 5.48
N ALA A 135 -15.11 -29.36 5.11
CA ALA A 135 -13.86 -29.93 5.62
C ALA A 135 -13.72 -29.78 7.14
N ILE A 136 -14.16 -28.65 7.71
CA ILE A 136 -14.22 -28.47 9.17
C ILE A 136 -15.21 -29.44 9.80
N GLN A 137 -16.44 -29.54 9.29
CA GLN A 137 -17.48 -30.43 9.84
C GLN A 137 -17.04 -31.90 9.79
N ASP A 138 -16.46 -32.35 8.70
CA ASP A 138 -16.01 -33.73 8.50
C ASP A 138 -14.87 -34.14 9.46
N ASN A 139 -14.08 -33.18 9.93
CA ASN A 139 -12.92 -33.41 10.82
C ASN A 139 -13.19 -33.00 12.27
N TRP A 140 -14.34 -32.37 12.60
CA TRP A 140 -14.62 -31.87 13.95
C TRP A 140 -14.91 -32.97 14.95
N LYS A 141 -14.26 -32.92 16.11
CA LYS A 141 -14.43 -33.88 17.18
C LYS A 141 -15.19 -33.26 18.36
N LYS A 142 -15.83 -34.10 19.19
CA LYS A 142 -16.58 -33.65 20.39
C LYS A 142 -15.72 -32.91 21.42
N LYS A 143 -14.45 -33.26 21.53
CA LYS A 143 -13.47 -32.57 22.37
C LYS A 143 -12.25 -32.26 21.48
N VAL A 144 -11.95 -30.98 21.31
CA VAL A 144 -10.81 -30.50 20.50
C VAL A 144 -9.93 -29.64 21.37
N SER A 145 -8.62 -29.85 21.30
CA SER A 145 -7.63 -28.91 21.79
C SER A 145 -7.42 -27.80 20.76
N LEU A 146 -6.77 -26.70 21.13
CA LEU A 146 -6.44 -25.63 20.17
C LEU A 146 -5.50 -26.14 19.06
N LYS A 147 -4.63 -27.11 19.39
CA LYS A 147 -3.77 -27.75 18.39
C LYS A 147 -4.60 -28.55 17.39
N ASP A 148 -5.57 -29.35 17.86
CA ASP A 148 -6.48 -30.08 16.97
C ASP A 148 -7.27 -29.13 16.07
N VAL A 149 -7.72 -27.97 16.59
CA VAL A 149 -8.36 -26.91 15.78
C VAL A 149 -7.44 -26.39 14.69
N GLY A 150 -6.17 -26.12 15.02
CA GLY A 150 -5.16 -25.74 14.03
C GLY A 150 -5.04 -26.78 12.92
N GLU A 151 -4.85 -28.05 13.26
CA GLU A 151 -4.73 -29.17 12.31
C GLU A 151 -6.00 -29.35 11.42
N ILE A 152 -7.19 -29.09 11.98
CA ILE A 152 -8.46 -29.12 11.22
C ILE A 152 -8.48 -27.94 10.21
N PHE A 153 -8.02 -26.76 10.63
CA PHE A 153 -7.97 -25.58 9.76
C PHE A 153 -6.94 -25.72 8.64
N GLU A 154 -5.78 -26.30 8.92
CA GLU A 154 -4.78 -26.64 7.90
C GLU A 154 -5.37 -27.57 6.84
N LYS A 155 -6.04 -28.66 7.25
CA LYS A 155 -6.74 -29.56 6.32
C LYS A 155 -7.80 -28.85 5.49
N ALA A 156 -8.55 -27.92 6.10
CA ALA A 156 -9.54 -27.13 5.37
C ALA A 156 -8.88 -26.20 4.35
N MET A 157 -7.75 -25.56 4.69
CA MET A 157 -6.98 -24.72 3.74
C MET A 157 -6.42 -25.55 2.59
N ASP A 158 -5.84 -26.70 2.88
CA ASP A 158 -5.32 -27.63 1.87
C ASP A 158 -6.43 -28.09 0.91
N GLU A 159 -7.59 -28.43 1.44
CA GLU A 159 -8.73 -28.88 0.61
C GLU A 159 -9.23 -27.74 -0.30
N VAL A 160 -9.36 -26.52 0.21
CA VAL A 160 -9.78 -25.37 -0.59
C VAL A 160 -8.74 -25.01 -1.65
N SER A 161 -7.45 -25.00 -1.30
CA SER A 161 -6.38 -24.63 -2.23
C SER A 161 -6.25 -25.61 -3.41
N ARG A 162 -6.61 -26.89 -3.21
CA ARG A 162 -6.66 -27.90 -4.30
C ARG A 162 -7.83 -27.68 -5.26
N GLN A 163 -8.92 -27.08 -4.79
CA GLN A 163 -10.17 -26.93 -5.57
C GLN A 163 -10.30 -25.60 -6.28
N THR A 164 -9.52 -24.57 -5.90
CA THR A 164 -9.57 -23.25 -6.54
C THR A 164 -8.22 -22.52 -6.48
N PRO A 165 -7.77 -21.91 -7.58
CA PRO A 165 -6.57 -21.10 -7.60
C PRO A 165 -6.77 -19.74 -6.91
N SER A 166 -7.94 -19.43 -6.36
CA SER A 166 -8.19 -18.20 -5.62
C SER A 166 -7.59 -18.19 -4.22
N VAL A 167 -7.17 -19.34 -3.71
CA VAL A 167 -6.57 -19.54 -2.38
C VAL A 167 -5.17 -20.13 -2.52
N SER A 168 -4.21 -19.61 -1.76
CA SER A 168 -2.84 -20.12 -1.74
C SER A 168 -2.74 -21.44 -0.98
N PRO A 169 -1.85 -22.36 -1.40
CA PRO A 169 -1.43 -23.47 -0.54
C PRO A 169 -0.59 -22.99 0.67
N ASN A 170 -0.03 -21.77 0.61
CA ASN A 170 0.69 -21.15 1.72
C ASN A 170 -0.27 -20.36 2.60
N TYR A 171 -0.13 -20.50 3.91
CA TYR A 171 -0.95 -19.84 4.91
C TYR A 171 -0.16 -19.48 6.15
N ASP A 172 -0.69 -18.56 6.96
CA ASP A 172 -0.24 -18.26 8.30
C ASP A 172 -1.24 -18.81 9.30
N LEU A 173 -0.77 -19.55 10.33
CA LEU A 173 -1.56 -20.09 11.42
C LEU A 173 -1.09 -19.47 12.74
N ILE A 174 -2.03 -18.93 13.52
CA ILE A 174 -1.75 -18.32 14.83
C ILE A 174 -2.67 -18.97 15.87
N ILE A 175 -2.08 -19.38 17.01
CA ILE A 175 -2.78 -19.95 18.15
C ILE A 175 -2.47 -19.12 19.40
N LYS A 176 -3.50 -18.63 20.09
CA LYS A 176 -3.39 -17.89 21.36
C LYS A 176 -4.31 -18.45 22.42
N HIS A 177 -3.80 -18.49 23.64
CA HIS A 177 -4.55 -19.02 24.80
C HIS A 177 -4.31 -18.20 26.08
N PRO A 178 -4.49 -16.88 26.03
CA PRO A 178 -4.30 -16.05 27.22
C PRO A 178 -5.33 -16.42 28.30
N SER A 179 -4.89 -16.40 29.56
CA SER A 179 -5.75 -16.65 30.72
C SER A 179 -6.55 -15.40 31.06
N LEU A 180 -7.72 -15.25 30.45
CA LEU A 180 -8.59 -14.10 30.59
C LEU A 180 -9.98 -14.51 31.05
N ASN A 181 -10.55 -13.76 32.01
CA ASN A 181 -11.97 -13.88 32.27
C ASN A 181 -12.79 -13.11 31.22
N LYS A 182 -14.10 -13.37 31.19
CA LYS A 182 -15.01 -12.81 30.17
C LYS A 182 -15.00 -11.27 30.11
N LYS A 183 -14.84 -10.58 31.25
CA LYS A 183 -14.81 -9.12 31.33
C LYS A 183 -13.48 -8.60 30.75
N GLN A 184 -12.36 -9.18 31.16
CA GLN A 184 -11.03 -8.85 30.65
C GLN A 184 -10.93 -9.07 29.14
N ALA A 185 -11.43 -10.20 28.62
CA ALA A 185 -11.43 -10.50 27.19
C ALA A 185 -12.18 -9.45 26.37
N ARG A 186 -13.36 -9.03 26.82
CA ARG A 186 -14.15 -7.98 26.15
C ARG A 186 -13.47 -6.62 26.18
N GLU A 187 -12.90 -6.24 27.33
CA GLU A 187 -12.19 -4.96 27.45
C GLU A 187 -10.93 -4.94 26.58
N LEU A 188 -10.16 -6.03 26.58
CA LEU A 188 -8.99 -6.19 25.74
C LEU A 188 -9.37 -6.06 24.24
N LEU A 189 -10.42 -6.74 23.77
CA LEU A 189 -10.89 -6.61 22.41
C LEU A 189 -11.26 -5.16 22.06
N ARG A 190 -12.02 -4.51 22.94
CA ARG A 190 -12.45 -3.12 22.73
C ARG A 190 -11.26 -2.17 22.60
N THR A 191 -10.31 -2.23 23.52
CA THR A 191 -9.12 -1.36 23.50
C THR A 191 -8.24 -1.64 22.29
N THR A 192 -8.00 -2.92 21.95
CA THR A 192 -7.22 -3.33 20.78
C THR A 192 -7.86 -2.88 19.48
N ILE A 193 -9.19 -3.02 19.32
CA ILE A 193 -9.91 -2.58 18.12
C ILE A 193 -9.77 -1.06 17.94
N LEU A 194 -9.99 -0.29 18.99
CA LEU A 194 -9.90 1.18 18.91
C LEU A 194 -8.47 1.64 18.57
N GLN A 195 -7.46 1.02 19.18
CA GLN A 195 -6.06 1.32 18.88
C GLN A 195 -5.69 0.96 17.44
N ASP A 196 -6.02 -0.24 16.99
CA ASP A 196 -5.73 -0.73 15.63
C ASP A 196 -6.42 0.09 14.53
N VAL A 197 -7.64 0.58 14.79
CA VAL A 197 -8.34 1.49 13.88
C VAL A 197 -7.70 2.86 13.87
N LYS A 198 -7.25 3.39 15.00
CA LYS A 198 -6.53 4.67 15.08
C LYS A 198 -5.16 4.60 14.34
N GLU A 199 -4.44 3.49 14.48
CA GLU A 199 -3.20 3.26 13.73
C GLU A 199 -3.46 3.19 12.22
N LEU A 200 -4.55 2.54 11.79
CA LEU A 200 -4.97 2.53 10.38
C LEU A 200 -5.30 3.93 9.87
N GLU A 201 -5.98 4.77 10.67
CA GLU A 201 -6.30 6.15 10.32
C GLU A 201 -5.02 6.96 10.10
N LYS A 202 -4.10 6.91 11.08
CA LYS A 202 -2.80 7.59 11.01
C LYS A 202 -2.01 7.16 9.76
N TRP A 203 -1.89 5.87 9.52
CA TRP A 203 -1.21 5.35 8.33
C TRP A 203 -1.83 5.86 7.02
N ARG A 204 -3.16 5.99 6.96
CA ARG A 204 -3.84 6.51 5.77
C ARG A 204 -3.60 7.99 5.55
N GLU A 205 -3.53 8.77 6.62
CA GLU A 205 -3.19 10.20 6.54
C GLU A 205 -1.76 10.38 6.06
N GLU A 206 -0.80 9.67 6.64
CA GLU A 206 0.61 9.68 6.21
C GLU A 206 0.76 9.27 4.72
N LEU A 207 0.05 8.23 4.28
CA LEU A 207 0.05 7.81 2.88
C LEU A 207 -0.53 8.90 1.96
N LYS A 208 -1.61 9.56 2.38
CA LYS A 208 -2.21 10.66 1.62
C LYS A 208 -1.23 11.83 1.48
N GLU A 209 -0.55 12.21 2.56
CA GLU A 209 0.48 13.27 2.53
C GLU A 209 1.63 12.92 1.58
N GLN A 210 2.13 11.67 1.65
CA GLN A 210 3.15 11.18 0.72
C GLN A 210 2.69 11.24 -0.74
N MET A 211 1.45 10.87 -1.03
CA MET A 211 0.90 10.93 -2.39
C MET A 211 0.77 12.39 -2.88
N ILE A 212 0.36 13.33 -2.01
CA ILE A 212 0.29 14.76 -2.35
C ILE A 212 1.70 15.30 -2.62
N LYS A 213 2.68 14.96 -1.78
CA LYS A 213 4.09 15.37 -1.98
C LYS A 213 4.65 14.82 -3.29
N ALA A 214 4.38 13.55 -3.60
CA ALA A 214 4.80 12.94 -4.87
C ALA A 214 4.13 13.58 -6.08
N ALA A 215 2.83 13.88 -6.01
CA ALA A 215 2.11 14.55 -7.09
C ALA A 215 2.66 15.97 -7.34
N LYS A 216 2.94 16.74 -6.28
CA LYS A 216 3.61 18.04 -6.37
C LYS A 216 5.00 17.91 -7.02
N GLY A 217 5.79 16.92 -6.62
CA GLY A 217 7.10 16.65 -7.20
C GLY A 217 7.04 16.37 -8.72
N ILE A 218 6.05 15.59 -9.18
CA ILE A 218 5.82 15.33 -10.61
C ILE A 218 5.41 16.61 -11.35
N GLU A 219 4.52 17.42 -10.78
CA GLU A 219 4.12 18.70 -11.36
C GLU A 219 5.32 19.65 -11.50
N MET A 220 6.10 19.81 -10.44
CA MET A 220 7.26 20.69 -10.43
C MET A 220 8.38 20.20 -11.34
N SER A 221 8.58 18.90 -11.47
CA SER A 221 9.59 18.34 -12.39
C SER A 221 9.37 18.75 -13.84
N ASN A 222 8.10 18.95 -14.26
CA ASN A 222 7.77 19.44 -15.59
C ASN A 222 8.12 20.92 -15.81
N LYS A 223 8.40 21.68 -14.75
CA LYS A 223 8.80 23.09 -14.79
C LYS A 223 10.30 23.27 -14.80
N ILE A 224 11.08 22.22 -14.54
CA ILE A 224 12.55 22.32 -14.56
C ILE A 224 12.98 22.86 -15.91
N LEU A 225 13.89 23.86 -15.88
CA LEU A 225 14.45 24.46 -17.07
C LEU A 225 15.49 23.50 -17.68
N ASP A 226 15.15 22.90 -18.79
CA ASP A 226 15.98 21.94 -19.53
C ASP A 226 16.85 22.60 -20.61
N ASN A 227 16.47 23.80 -21.04
CA ASN A 227 17.19 24.58 -22.04
C ASN A 227 16.76 26.05 -21.99
N GLY A 228 17.70 26.99 -22.23
CA GLY A 228 17.40 28.42 -22.31
C GLY A 228 18.27 29.31 -21.42
N VAL A 229 17.89 30.57 -21.38
CA VAL A 229 18.61 31.60 -20.60
C VAL A 229 18.18 31.52 -19.14
N VAL A 230 19.14 31.38 -18.25
CA VAL A 230 18.94 31.38 -16.78
C VAL A 230 19.01 32.79 -16.22
N GLY A 231 19.99 33.58 -16.70
CA GLY A 231 20.22 34.94 -16.18
C GLY A 231 21.52 35.57 -16.68
N LYS A 232 21.97 36.57 -15.96
CA LYS A 232 23.22 37.28 -16.25
C LYS A 232 24.13 37.34 -15.04
N VAL A 233 25.45 37.25 -15.26
CA VAL A 233 26.45 37.44 -14.22
C VAL A 233 26.39 38.92 -13.74
N SER A 234 26.08 39.11 -12.48
CA SER A 234 26.08 40.42 -11.80
C SER A 234 27.36 40.70 -11.02
N LYS A 235 27.97 39.62 -10.49
CA LYS A 235 29.20 39.69 -9.70
C LYS A 235 30.00 38.39 -9.87
N ALA A 236 31.34 38.52 -9.86
CA ALA A 236 32.27 37.40 -9.90
C ALA A 236 33.39 37.61 -8.88
N GLU A 237 33.54 36.69 -7.93
CA GLU A 237 34.59 36.72 -6.90
C GLU A 237 35.22 35.31 -6.77
N GLY A 238 36.37 35.12 -7.41
CA GLY A 238 37.01 33.81 -7.49
C GLY A 238 36.06 32.80 -8.15
N HIS A 239 35.85 31.62 -7.53
CA HIS A 239 34.96 30.59 -8.05
C HIS A 239 33.47 30.86 -7.79
N GLN A 240 33.10 31.89 -7.05
CA GLN A 240 31.71 32.26 -6.80
C GLN A 240 31.23 33.33 -7.76
N VAL A 241 30.08 33.13 -8.35
CA VAL A 241 29.39 34.07 -9.21
C VAL A 241 27.98 34.30 -8.75
N GLU A 242 27.48 35.50 -8.86
CA GLU A 242 26.11 35.89 -8.61
C GLU A 242 25.39 36.05 -9.94
N ILE A 243 24.30 35.33 -10.12
CA ILE A 243 23.48 35.37 -11.34
C ILE A 243 22.17 36.05 -11.02
N ILE A 244 21.85 37.17 -11.69
CA ILE A 244 20.50 37.74 -11.67
C ILE A 244 19.62 36.89 -12.59
N LEU A 245 18.56 36.27 -12.04
CA LEU A 245 17.66 35.42 -12.79
C LEU A 245 16.94 36.21 -13.90
N ALA A 246 16.79 35.60 -15.07
CA ALA A 246 16.05 36.12 -16.20
C ALA A 246 14.53 36.11 -15.92
N GLU A 247 13.78 36.93 -16.68
CA GLU A 247 12.32 36.90 -16.67
C GLU A 247 11.81 35.49 -17.04
N GLY A 248 10.86 34.98 -16.27
CA GLY A 248 10.31 33.63 -16.46
C GLY A 248 11.15 32.50 -15.86
N VAL A 249 12.18 32.81 -15.05
CA VAL A 249 12.99 31.83 -14.32
C VAL A 249 12.87 32.07 -12.82
N GLU A 250 12.69 30.99 -12.07
CA GLU A 250 12.73 30.97 -10.61
C GLU A 250 13.68 29.88 -10.11
N ALA A 251 14.19 30.05 -8.89
CA ALA A 251 15.07 29.10 -8.24
C ALA A 251 14.36 28.48 -7.01
N LEU A 252 14.34 27.16 -6.93
CA LEU A 252 13.69 26.40 -5.86
C LEU A 252 14.71 25.51 -5.15
N ASP A 253 14.46 25.19 -3.87
CA ASP A 253 15.23 24.17 -3.16
C ASP A 253 14.76 22.73 -3.53
N LEU A 254 15.41 21.73 -2.95
CA LEU A 254 15.08 20.31 -3.17
C LEU A 254 13.69 19.91 -2.63
N GLU A 255 13.07 20.75 -1.81
CA GLU A 255 11.71 20.57 -1.30
C GLU A 255 10.67 21.39 -2.06
N TRP A 256 11.07 22.03 -3.16
CA TRP A 256 10.25 22.90 -4.01
C TRP A 256 9.78 24.19 -3.33
N ASN A 257 10.56 24.71 -2.38
CA ASN A 257 10.32 26.03 -1.81
C ASN A 257 11.09 27.08 -2.59
N LEU A 258 10.44 28.22 -2.86
CA LEU A 258 11.02 29.34 -3.57
C LEU A 258 12.24 29.91 -2.83
N GLN A 259 13.36 30.04 -3.51
CA GLN A 259 14.61 30.62 -3.02
C GLN A 259 14.89 31.99 -3.67
N ALA A 260 14.57 32.13 -4.98
CA ALA A 260 14.71 33.39 -5.69
C ALA A 260 13.72 33.45 -6.87
N GLU A 261 13.19 34.65 -7.12
CA GLU A 261 12.34 35.00 -8.27
C GLU A 261 13.13 35.68 -9.39
N ALA A 262 12.46 35.85 -10.54
CA ALA A 262 13.04 36.60 -11.67
C ALA A 262 13.50 38.00 -11.23
N GLY A 263 14.74 38.37 -11.59
CA GLY A 263 15.39 39.60 -11.18
C GLY A 263 16.14 39.54 -9.85
N GLU A 264 15.97 38.50 -9.07
CA GLU A 264 16.73 38.24 -7.86
C GLU A 264 18.03 37.47 -8.16
N VAL A 265 18.93 37.42 -7.17
CA VAL A 265 20.28 36.89 -7.30
C VAL A 265 20.35 35.47 -6.74
N VAL A 266 20.98 34.57 -7.50
CA VAL A 266 21.38 33.23 -7.05
C VAL A 266 22.90 33.11 -7.11
N ALA A 267 23.49 32.63 -6.00
CA ALA A 267 24.92 32.31 -5.95
C ALA A 267 25.16 30.95 -6.61
N MET A 268 26.18 30.88 -7.45
CA MET A 268 26.63 29.69 -8.16
C MET A 268 28.15 29.57 -8.12
N GLU A 269 28.64 28.36 -8.30
CA GLU A 269 30.08 28.10 -8.44
C GLU A 269 30.44 27.90 -9.91
N VAL A 270 31.62 28.42 -10.29
CA VAL A 270 32.16 28.31 -11.64
C VAL A 270 33.46 27.53 -11.66
N ASP A 271 33.66 26.71 -12.68
CA ASP A 271 34.86 25.89 -12.79
C ASP A 271 36.09 26.73 -13.20
N GLU A 272 35.97 27.74 -14.10
CA GLU A 272 37.05 28.57 -14.62
C GLU A 272 36.76 30.08 -14.49
N PRO A 273 37.05 30.69 -13.33
CA PRO A 273 36.67 32.07 -13.04
C PRO A 273 37.33 33.12 -13.94
N ASP A 274 38.57 32.89 -14.41
CA ASP A 274 39.32 33.82 -15.23
C ASP A 274 38.71 34.08 -16.64
N LYS A 275 37.76 33.24 -17.04
CA LYS A 275 37.09 33.32 -18.36
C LYS A 275 35.73 34.02 -18.32
N ILE A 276 35.35 34.62 -17.20
CA ILE A 276 34.02 35.15 -16.96
C ILE A 276 34.05 36.65 -16.79
N SER A 277 33.09 37.35 -17.38
CA SER A 277 32.91 38.79 -17.26
C SER A 277 31.51 39.12 -16.72
N ILE A 278 31.40 40.22 -15.97
CA ILE A 278 30.10 40.76 -15.55
C ILE A 278 29.28 41.07 -16.82
N GLY A 279 28.03 40.58 -16.85
CA GLY A 279 27.14 40.71 -18.00
C GLY A 279 27.07 39.47 -18.89
N ASP A 280 27.97 38.51 -18.72
CA ASP A 280 27.90 37.23 -19.43
C ASP A 280 26.59 36.48 -19.11
N MET A 281 26.12 35.69 -20.05
CA MET A 281 24.84 35.00 -19.93
C MET A 281 25.02 33.60 -19.33
N ALA A 282 24.30 33.31 -18.24
CA ALA A 282 24.13 31.96 -17.75
C ALA A 282 23.00 31.28 -18.54
N VAL A 283 23.29 30.11 -19.08
CA VAL A 283 22.34 29.34 -19.92
C VAL A 283 22.37 27.86 -19.55
N ILE A 284 21.26 27.18 -19.77
CA ILE A 284 21.22 25.72 -19.85
C ILE A 284 21.20 25.35 -21.32
N LYS A 285 22.12 24.51 -21.73
CA LYS A 285 22.25 23.99 -23.10
C LYS A 285 22.55 22.50 -23.03
N ASP A 286 21.72 21.70 -23.68
CA ASP A 286 21.85 20.23 -23.68
C ASP A 286 21.97 19.69 -22.23
N GLU A 287 21.10 20.17 -21.34
CA GLU A 287 21.05 19.83 -19.91
C GLU A 287 22.26 20.31 -19.08
N ASN A 288 23.19 21.05 -19.66
CA ASN A 288 24.35 21.58 -18.97
C ASN A 288 24.17 23.07 -18.66
N LEU A 289 24.34 23.45 -17.39
CA LEU A 289 24.34 24.82 -16.93
C LEU A 289 25.78 25.43 -17.18
N CYS A 290 25.85 26.47 -17.97
CA CYS A 290 27.13 27.09 -18.33
C CYS A 290 27.01 28.59 -18.61
N ILE A 291 28.15 29.29 -18.65
CA ILE A 291 28.26 30.71 -19.02
C ILE A 291 28.64 30.86 -20.50
N MET A 292 27.94 31.71 -21.22
CA MET A 292 28.25 32.04 -22.61
C MET A 292 28.90 33.43 -22.70
N PRO A 293 29.94 33.62 -23.56
CA PRO A 293 30.40 32.71 -24.62
C PRO A 293 31.48 31.71 -24.16
N SER A 294 31.99 31.81 -22.94
CA SER A 294 33.14 31.01 -22.46
C SER A 294 32.88 29.49 -22.39
N GLN A 295 31.65 29.06 -22.32
CA GLN A 295 31.21 27.67 -22.08
C GLN A 295 31.71 27.09 -20.75
N CYS A 296 32.05 27.95 -19.78
CA CYS A 296 32.43 27.49 -18.43
C CYS A 296 31.24 26.89 -17.70
N GLY A 297 31.43 25.70 -17.10
CA GLY A 297 30.42 25.04 -16.31
C GLY A 297 30.05 25.81 -15.04
N LEU A 298 28.76 25.84 -14.72
CA LEU A 298 28.22 26.36 -13.48
C LEU A 298 27.62 25.25 -12.63
N LYS A 299 27.75 25.39 -11.33
CA LYS A 299 27.09 24.51 -10.32
C LYS A 299 26.26 25.36 -9.38
N CYS A 300 25.06 24.90 -9.06
CA CYS A 300 24.19 25.55 -8.09
C CYS A 300 23.51 24.51 -7.20
N GLU A 301 23.10 24.91 -6.00
CA GLU A 301 22.38 24.08 -5.04
C GLU A 301 20.85 24.22 -5.18
N VAL A 302 20.40 24.94 -6.19
CA VAL A 302 18.97 25.20 -6.46
C VAL A 302 18.53 24.53 -7.76
N ILE A 303 17.23 24.25 -7.85
CA ILE A 303 16.58 23.78 -9.06
C ILE A 303 16.04 24.99 -9.81
N LEU A 304 16.49 25.17 -11.04
CA LEU A 304 16.04 26.27 -11.91
C LEU A 304 14.77 25.85 -12.64
N CYS A 305 13.70 26.60 -12.49
CA CYS A 305 12.38 26.30 -13.03
C CYS A 305 11.85 27.44 -13.90
N LYS A 306 10.94 27.08 -14.81
CA LYS A 306 10.12 28.07 -15.55
C LYS A 306 8.99 28.54 -14.64
N THR A 307 8.75 29.84 -14.54
CA THR A 307 7.58 30.40 -13.84
C THR A 307 6.30 30.11 -14.63
N ASP A 308 5.20 29.86 -13.94
CA ASP A 308 3.87 29.89 -14.58
C ASP A 308 3.57 31.32 -15.06
N LYS A 309 3.34 31.50 -16.36
CA LYS A 309 2.88 32.78 -16.92
C LYS A 309 1.41 33.00 -16.66
#